data_58bda2996e93f8e2e476227aee596815
#
_entry.id   58bda2996e93f8e2e476227aee596815
#
_cell.length_a   1.000
_cell.length_b   1.000
_cell.length_c   1.000
_cell.angle_alpha   90.00
_cell.angle_beta   90.00
_cell.angle_gamma   90.00
#
_symmetry.space_group_name_H-M   'P 1'
#
loop_
_entity.id
_entity.type
_entity.pdbx_description
1 polymer ?
#
loop_
_entity_poly.entity_id
_entity_poly.type
_entity_poly.pdbx_seq_one_letter_code
_entity_poly.pdbx_strand_id
1 'polypeptide(L)'
;MAHRPADVDVKQSIKDMFFASNKYRLDDQFVIRDGKKHPFAVLVPGGGYFMVSSFIEGAPVARKLNQQGISAFVVYYRVKKKAVFPAPMDDLATAVKEIFAKAEEYNLDTENYSVWGASAGGHLTAAFGTEHIGYTKYQLPKPGALVLAYPVITMLREKTHMGSHNNLLGKDASKELETLTSVEQHITESYPRTFIWCSDDDDVVNPDNTRDVVAALKAACVPVESRIYHGVAHGSGPATGTVAEGWMNEAVAFWLNK
;
A
#
# COMPACT_ATOMS: atom_id res chain seq x y z
N MET A 1 15.72 -0.16 -29.04
CA MET A 1 14.75 -1.28 -29.01
C MET A 1 13.74 -0.94 -27.94
N ALA A 2 12.47 -0.78 -28.28
CA ALA A 2 11.43 -0.46 -27.31
C ALA A 2 11.28 -1.65 -26.34
N HIS A 3 11.44 -1.40 -25.07
CA HIS A 3 11.24 -2.40 -24.02
C HIS A 3 9.77 -2.84 -24.05
N ARG A 4 9.49 -4.09 -24.44
CA ARG A 4 8.15 -4.65 -24.30
C ARG A 4 7.85 -4.72 -22.81
N PRO A 5 6.70 -4.20 -22.33
CA PRO A 5 6.26 -4.45 -20.98
C PRO A 5 6.20 -5.96 -20.77
N ALA A 6 6.76 -6.43 -19.65
CA ALA A 6 6.76 -7.86 -19.31
C ALA A 6 5.31 -8.39 -19.41
N ASP A 7 5.09 -9.43 -20.22
CA ASP A 7 3.81 -10.11 -20.28
C ASP A 7 3.55 -10.70 -18.89
N VAL A 8 2.49 -10.21 -18.23
CA VAL A 8 2.07 -10.77 -16.93
C VAL A 8 1.67 -12.21 -17.19
N ASP A 9 2.33 -13.14 -16.53
CA ASP A 9 1.83 -14.51 -16.46
C ASP A 9 0.54 -14.52 -15.64
N VAL A 10 -0.58 -14.39 -16.36
CA VAL A 10 -1.93 -14.36 -15.79
C VAL A 10 -2.20 -15.63 -14.97
N LYS A 11 -1.67 -16.79 -15.39
CA LYS A 11 -1.83 -18.05 -14.65
C LYS A 11 -1.09 -18.02 -13.33
N GLN A 12 0.12 -17.44 -13.30
CA GLN A 12 0.89 -17.30 -12.07
C GLN A 12 0.25 -16.26 -11.15
N SER A 13 -0.22 -15.14 -11.69
CA SER A 13 -0.93 -14.10 -10.92
C SER A 13 -2.24 -14.62 -10.31
N ILE A 14 -3.00 -15.44 -11.05
CA ILE A 14 -4.20 -16.12 -10.52
C ILE A 14 -3.82 -17.14 -9.44
N LYS A 15 -2.78 -17.95 -9.66
CA LYS A 15 -2.27 -18.85 -8.63
C LYS A 15 -1.85 -18.09 -7.37
N ASP A 16 -1.11 -17.01 -7.55
CA ASP A 16 -0.63 -16.17 -6.42
C ASP A 16 -1.78 -15.54 -5.65
N MET A 17 -2.88 -15.18 -6.32
CA MET A 17 -4.09 -14.64 -5.70
C MET A 17 -4.87 -15.70 -4.91
N PHE A 18 -5.07 -16.90 -5.48
CA PHE A 18 -5.87 -17.96 -4.84
C PHE A 18 -5.04 -18.87 -3.93
N PHE A 19 -3.78 -19.09 -4.24
CA PHE A 19 -2.82 -19.86 -3.44
C PHE A 19 -1.88 -18.91 -2.72
N ALA A 20 -2.44 -17.88 -2.06
CA ALA A 20 -1.68 -16.94 -1.26
C ALA A 20 -0.55 -17.67 -0.54
N SER A 21 0.65 -17.35 -0.91
CA SER A 21 1.81 -18.04 -0.40
C SER A 21 1.80 -17.87 1.12
N ASN A 22 1.89 -18.96 1.83
CA ASN A 22 2.13 -18.94 3.27
C ASN A 22 3.51 -18.34 3.59
N LYS A 23 4.14 -17.67 2.61
CA LYS A 23 5.47 -17.10 2.68
C LYS A 23 5.48 -15.74 2.01
N TYR A 24 6.26 -14.84 2.53
CA TYR A 24 6.65 -13.60 1.90
C TYR A 24 7.29 -13.85 0.51
N ARG A 25 6.96 -12.97 -0.44
CA ARG A 25 7.60 -12.90 -1.76
C ARG A 25 7.61 -11.46 -2.25
N LEU A 26 8.73 -11.04 -2.81
CA LEU A 26 8.88 -9.79 -3.53
C LEU A 26 8.86 -10.07 -5.03
N ASP A 27 8.04 -9.32 -5.77
CA ASP A 27 7.98 -9.40 -7.23
C ASP A 27 8.65 -8.15 -7.82
N ASP A 28 9.76 -8.36 -8.52
CA ASP A 28 10.62 -7.32 -9.12
C ASP A 28 10.52 -7.27 -10.66
N GLN A 29 9.51 -7.94 -11.25
CA GLN A 29 9.34 -7.97 -12.70
C GLN A 29 9.05 -6.60 -13.32
N PHE A 30 8.63 -5.64 -12.50
CA PHE A 30 8.32 -4.26 -12.90
C PHE A 30 9.48 -3.28 -12.62
N VAL A 31 10.67 -3.76 -12.38
CA VAL A 31 11.88 -2.95 -12.31
C VAL A 31 12.30 -2.54 -13.73
N ILE A 32 12.48 -1.24 -13.95
CA ILE A 32 12.96 -0.71 -15.23
C ILE A 32 14.47 -0.96 -15.34
N ARG A 33 14.89 -1.66 -16.39
CA ARG A 33 16.28 -2.09 -16.59
C ARG A 33 16.85 -1.49 -17.88
N ASP A 34 16.92 -0.15 -17.92
CA ASP A 34 17.45 0.62 -19.08
C ASP A 34 18.82 1.28 -18.80
N GLY A 35 19.40 0.97 -17.64
CA GLY A 35 20.70 1.52 -17.20
C GLY A 35 20.62 2.93 -16.61
N LYS A 36 19.42 3.52 -16.49
CA LYS A 36 19.21 4.82 -15.87
C LYS A 36 18.67 4.66 -14.45
N LYS A 37 18.89 5.69 -13.63
CA LYS A 37 18.34 5.76 -12.27
C LYS A 37 16.88 6.15 -12.30
N HIS A 38 16.03 5.36 -11.63
CA HIS A 38 14.58 5.57 -11.58
C HIS A 38 14.08 5.71 -10.14
N PRO A 39 13.09 6.58 -9.89
CA PRO A 39 12.32 6.53 -8.64
C PRO A 39 11.58 5.19 -8.56
N PHE A 40 11.27 4.74 -7.35
CA PHE A 40 10.57 3.47 -7.19
C PHE A 40 9.44 3.50 -6.18
N ALA A 41 8.46 2.65 -6.41
CA ALA A 41 7.30 2.44 -5.55
C ALA A 41 7.24 0.99 -5.06
N VAL A 42 6.91 0.81 -3.78
CA VAL A 42 6.62 -0.48 -3.15
C VAL A 42 5.11 -0.65 -3.08
N LEU A 43 4.56 -1.63 -3.77
CA LEU A 43 3.12 -1.85 -3.89
C LEU A 43 2.65 -2.94 -2.93
N VAL A 44 1.64 -2.61 -2.16
CA VAL A 44 1.04 -3.45 -1.11
C VAL A 44 -0.45 -3.65 -1.44
N PRO A 45 -0.80 -4.65 -2.29
CA PRO A 45 -2.19 -4.88 -2.66
C PRO A 45 -3.05 -5.27 -1.47
N GLY A 46 -4.36 -5.04 -1.56
CA GLY A 46 -5.34 -5.43 -0.56
C GLY A 46 -5.70 -6.92 -0.58
N GLY A 47 -6.91 -7.21 -0.14
CA GLY A 47 -7.46 -8.57 -0.05
C GLY A 47 -7.77 -9.00 1.37
N GLY A 48 -8.03 -8.05 2.28
CA GLY A 48 -8.55 -8.31 3.63
C GLY A 48 -7.62 -9.10 4.54
N TYR A 49 -6.31 -9.12 4.30
CA TYR A 49 -5.35 -10.03 4.92
C TYR A 49 -5.70 -11.53 4.73
N PHE A 50 -6.68 -11.82 3.86
CA PHE A 50 -7.05 -13.17 3.46
C PHE A 50 -6.33 -13.62 2.20
N MET A 51 -6.08 -12.70 1.28
CA MET A 51 -5.32 -12.89 0.05
C MET A 51 -4.49 -11.64 -0.28
N VAL A 52 -3.69 -11.70 -1.34
CA VAL A 52 -3.05 -10.53 -1.94
C VAL A 52 -3.65 -10.31 -3.33
N SER A 53 -4.40 -9.20 -3.50
CA SER A 53 -5.14 -8.85 -4.72
C SER A 53 -4.24 -8.33 -5.85
N SER A 54 -3.11 -8.98 -6.09
CA SER A 54 -2.05 -8.50 -6.99
C SER A 54 -2.50 -8.35 -8.45
N PHE A 55 -3.52 -9.12 -8.87
CA PHE A 55 -4.06 -9.06 -10.22
C PHE A 55 -4.79 -7.75 -10.52
N ILE A 56 -5.39 -7.11 -9.51
CA ILE A 56 -6.14 -5.85 -9.66
C ILE A 56 -5.30 -4.68 -9.14
N GLU A 57 -4.69 -4.82 -7.98
CA GLU A 57 -4.06 -3.74 -7.21
C GLU A 57 -2.52 -3.79 -7.22
N GLY A 58 -1.93 -4.83 -7.81
CA GLY A 58 -0.48 -4.98 -7.96
C GLY A 58 -0.02 -4.71 -9.39
N ALA A 59 -0.07 -5.75 -10.24
CA ALA A 59 0.46 -5.69 -11.61
C ALA A 59 -0.11 -4.56 -12.49
N PRO A 60 -1.43 -4.26 -12.51
CA PRO A 60 -1.95 -3.13 -13.28
C PRO A 60 -1.44 -1.77 -12.78
N VAL A 61 -1.30 -1.59 -11.46
CA VAL A 61 -0.74 -0.38 -10.86
C VAL A 61 0.74 -0.25 -11.22
N ALA A 62 1.53 -1.33 -11.07
CA ALA A 62 2.94 -1.37 -11.42
C ALA A 62 3.18 -0.99 -12.89
N ARG A 63 2.37 -1.52 -13.81
CA ARG A 63 2.46 -1.17 -15.24
C ARG A 63 2.20 0.30 -15.52
N LYS A 64 1.20 0.90 -14.87
CA LYS A 64 0.92 2.34 -15.02
C LYS A 64 2.05 3.20 -14.46
N LEU A 65 2.71 2.77 -13.39
CA LEU A 65 3.90 3.44 -12.85
C LEU A 65 5.10 3.31 -13.80
N ASN A 66 5.33 2.13 -14.39
CA ASN A 66 6.39 1.94 -15.38
C ASN A 66 6.22 2.85 -16.61
N GLN A 67 4.98 3.10 -17.06
CA GLN A 67 4.70 4.05 -18.14
C GLN A 67 5.10 5.48 -17.81
N GLN A 68 5.26 5.81 -16.53
CA GLN A 68 5.71 7.09 -16.01
C GLN A 68 7.21 7.11 -15.63
N GLY A 69 7.95 6.04 -15.97
CA GLY A 69 9.38 5.93 -15.65
C GLY A 69 9.69 5.59 -14.19
N ILE A 70 8.74 4.97 -13.49
CA ILE A 70 8.85 4.58 -12.09
C ILE A 70 8.99 3.07 -12.00
N SER A 71 10.07 2.57 -11.38
CA SER A 71 10.21 1.15 -11.04
C SER A 71 9.21 0.76 -9.95
N ALA A 72 8.66 -0.45 -10.02
CA ALA A 72 7.68 -0.90 -9.05
C ALA A 72 7.98 -2.31 -8.56
N PHE A 73 7.70 -2.54 -7.27
CA PHE A 73 7.85 -3.82 -6.60
C PHE A 73 6.52 -4.23 -6.00
N VAL A 74 6.03 -5.44 -6.25
CA VAL A 74 4.78 -5.92 -5.65
C VAL A 74 5.11 -6.86 -4.49
N VAL A 75 4.61 -6.52 -3.30
CA VAL A 75 4.83 -7.30 -2.07
C VAL A 75 3.71 -8.30 -1.87
N TYR A 76 4.06 -9.57 -1.82
CA TYR A 76 3.20 -10.65 -1.37
C TYR A 76 3.54 -10.93 0.10
N TYR A 77 2.72 -10.41 0.99
CA TYR A 77 2.87 -10.57 2.43
C TYR A 77 2.06 -11.78 2.94
N ARG A 78 2.39 -12.29 4.11
CA ARG A 78 1.68 -13.41 4.74
C ARG A 78 0.21 -13.08 4.98
N VAL A 79 -0.66 -14.01 4.65
CA VAL A 79 -2.12 -13.87 4.72
C VAL A 79 -2.78 -15.07 5.42
N LYS A 80 -4.10 -15.02 5.65
CA LYS A 80 -4.88 -16.07 6.33
C LYS A 80 -4.34 -16.34 7.74
N LYS A 81 -4.22 -17.59 8.12
CA LYS A 81 -3.73 -18.01 9.46
C LYS A 81 -2.32 -17.49 9.78
N LYS A 82 -1.57 -17.01 8.79
CA LYS A 82 -0.22 -16.44 8.96
C LYS A 82 -0.19 -14.92 8.92
N ALA A 83 -1.33 -14.28 8.73
CA ALA A 83 -1.45 -12.82 8.75
C ALA A 83 -1.42 -12.22 10.16
N VAL A 84 -1.25 -13.02 11.20
CA VAL A 84 -1.28 -12.55 12.59
C VAL A 84 -0.23 -11.46 12.82
N PHE A 85 -0.68 -10.29 13.31
CA PHE A 85 0.20 -9.16 13.61
C PHE A 85 1.37 -9.60 14.53
N PRO A 86 2.62 -9.19 14.24
CA PRO A 86 3.05 -8.22 13.23
C PRO A 86 3.50 -8.84 11.88
N ALA A 87 3.21 -10.09 11.59
CA ALA A 87 3.78 -10.84 10.47
C ALA A 87 3.69 -10.13 9.10
N PRO A 88 2.57 -9.53 8.65
CA PRO A 88 2.55 -8.78 7.39
C PRO A 88 3.46 -7.55 7.42
N MET A 89 3.63 -6.90 8.57
CA MET A 89 4.54 -5.77 8.72
C MET A 89 6.00 -6.19 8.62
N ASP A 90 6.37 -7.33 9.23
CA ASP A 90 7.71 -7.91 9.08
C ASP A 90 8.03 -8.21 7.62
N ASP A 91 7.03 -8.70 6.87
CA ASP A 91 7.19 -9.00 5.44
C ASP A 91 7.39 -7.72 4.61
N LEU A 92 6.61 -6.66 4.87
CA LEU A 92 6.79 -5.38 4.19
C LEU A 92 8.16 -4.77 4.52
N ALA A 93 8.57 -4.81 5.78
CA ALA A 93 9.88 -4.32 6.21
C ALA A 93 11.02 -5.14 5.55
N THR A 94 10.85 -6.46 5.41
CA THR A 94 11.80 -7.32 4.71
C THR A 94 11.89 -6.92 3.23
N ALA A 95 10.75 -6.69 2.57
CA ALA A 95 10.71 -6.24 1.18
C ALA A 95 11.49 -4.94 0.97
N VAL A 96 11.26 -3.93 1.82
CA VAL A 96 11.99 -2.66 1.74
C VAL A 96 13.48 -2.87 1.94
N LYS A 97 13.90 -3.69 2.92
CA LYS A 97 15.33 -4.02 3.13
C LYS A 97 15.96 -4.68 1.92
N GLU A 98 15.28 -5.66 1.30
CA GLU A 98 15.77 -6.35 0.10
C GLU A 98 15.90 -5.40 -1.10
N ILE A 99 14.93 -4.49 -1.29
CA ILE A 99 14.97 -3.48 -2.36
C ILE A 99 16.17 -2.55 -2.17
N PHE A 100 16.37 -2.02 -0.95
CA PHE A 100 17.50 -1.13 -0.66
C PHE A 100 18.84 -1.86 -0.79
N ALA A 101 18.94 -3.13 -0.41
CA ALA A 101 20.16 -3.93 -0.59
C ALA A 101 20.51 -4.16 -2.07
N LYS A 102 19.54 -4.11 -2.97
CA LYS A 102 19.71 -4.27 -4.42
C LYS A 102 19.56 -2.95 -5.19
N ALA A 103 19.52 -1.81 -4.51
CA ALA A 103 19.21 -0.53 -5.12
C ALA A 103 20.21 -0.15 -6.24
N GLU A 104 21.48 -0.47 -6.06
CA GLU A 104 22.52 -0.23 -7.08
C GLU A 104 22.34 -1.16 -8.29
N GLU A 105 22.10 -2.46 -8.06
CA GLU A 105 21.82 -3.44 -9.12
C GLU A 105 20.61 -3.03 -9.98
N TYR A 106 19.58 -2.47 -9.34
CA TYR A 106 18.34 -2.06 -9.99
C TYR A 106 18.34 -0.61 -10.48
N ASN A 107 19.42 0.15 -10.27
CA ASN A 107 19.50 1.57 -10.58
C ASN A 107 18.34 2.37 -9.97
N LEU A 108 18.11 2.24 -8.66
CA LEU A 108 17.02 2.91 -7.97
C LEU A 108 17.46 4.25 -7.36
N ASP A 109 16.56 5.24 -7.41
CA ASP A 109 16.68 6.44 -6.61
C ASP A 109 16.14 6.20 -5.20
N THR A 110 17.02 6.05 -4.24
CA THR A 110 16.69 5.70 -2.86
C THR A 110 16.35 6.89 -1.97
N GLU A 111 16.54 8.11 -2.43
CA GLU A 111 16.33 9.32 -1.61
C GLU A 111 14.84 9.62 -1.38
N ASN A 112 14.00 9.23 -2.34
CA ASN A 112 12.57 9.57 -2.30
C ASN A 112 11.71 8.41 -2.82
N TYR A 113 11.72 7.26 -2.12
CA TYR A 113 10.83 6.15 -2.49
C TYR A 113 9.42 6.33 -1.92
N SER A 114 8.44 5.64 -2.51
CA SER A 114 7.07 5.66 -2.02
C SER A 114 6.54 4.26 -1.73
N VAL A 115 5.57 4.18 -0.81
CA VAL A 115 4.83 2.94 -0.52
C VAL A 115 3.36 3.16 -0.85
N TRP A 116 2.79 2.27 -1.66
CA TRP A 116 1.44 2.37 -2.19
C TRP A 116 0.61 1.20 -1.71
N GLY A 117 -0.52 1.46 -1.07
CA GLY A 117 -1.38 0.40 -0.55
C GLY A 117 -2.85 0.62 -0.86
N ALA A 118 -3.57 -0.49 -1.10
CA ALA A 118 -4.99 -0.49 -1.36
C ALA A 118 -5.74 -1.32 -0.30
N SER A 119 -6.93 -0.90 0.13
CA SER A 119 -7.78 -1.66 1.05
C SER A 119 -7.04 -2.12 2.32
N ALA A 120 -6.96 -3.40 2.62
CA ALA A 120 -6.15 -3.96 3.71
C ALA A 120 -4.64 -3.71 3.53
N GLY A 121 -4.14 -3.70 2.28
CA GLY A 121 -2.78 -3.26 1.95
C GLY A 121 -2.57 -1.78 2.23
N GLY A 122 -3.63 -0.97 2.12
CA GLY A 122 -3.67 0.43 2.55
C GLY A 122 -3.44 0.56 4.06
N HIS A 123 -4.06 -0.31 4.87
CA HIS A 123 -3.79 -0.38 6.31
C HIS A 123 -2.32 -0.71 6.59
N LEU A 124 -1.80 -1.76 5.94
CA LEU A 124 -0.40 -2.16 6.12
C LEU A 124 0.57 -1.04 5.73
N THR A 125 0.30 -0.34 4.62
CA THR A 125 1.07 0.83 4.16
C THR A 125 0.96 2.00 5.14
N ALA A 126 -0.24 2.33 5.59
CA ALA A 126 -0.46 3.40 6.55
C ALA A 126 0.22 3.10 7.91
N ALA A 127 0.09 1.88 8.41
CA ALA A 127 0.77 1.42 9.62
C ALA A 127 2.30 1.44 9.48
N PHE A 128 2.83 1.14 8.28
CA PHE A 128 4.26 1.27 8.00
C PHE A 128 4.77 2.71 8.13
N GLY A 129 3.92 3.71 7.92
CA GLY A 129 4.24 5.13 8.11
C GLY A 129 4.38 5.55 9.57
N THR A 130 3.90 4.77 10.53
CA THR A 130 3.95 5.12 11.96
C THR A 130 5.32 4.83 12.58
N GLU A 131 5.68 5.59 13.62
CA GLU A 131 6.98 5.39 14.29
C GLU A 131 7.00 4.12 15.15
N HIS A 132 5.89 3.80 15.83
CA HIS A 132 5.86 2.75 16.85
C HIS A 132 5.79 1.32 16.29
N ILE A 133 5.20 1.10 15.12
CA ILE A 133 5.10 -0.22 14.47
C ILE A 133 5.62 -0.24 13.03
N GLY A 134 5.95 0.92 12.46
CA GLY A 134 6.33 1.10 11.08
C GLY A 134 7.84 1.21 10.82
N TYR A 135 8.20 2.01 9.81
CA TYR A 135 9.56 2.10 9.27
C TYR A 135 10.63 2.37 10.33
N THR A 136 10.36 3.22 11.32
CA THR A 136 11.29 3.56 12.40
C THR A 136 11.64 2.34 13.24
N LYS A 137 10.64 1.52 13.63
CA LYS A 137 10.85 0.27 14.38
C LYS A 137 11.80 -0.69 13.66
N TYR A 138 11.74 -0.73 12.33
CA TYR A 138 12.58 -1.61 11.51
C TYR A 138 13.88 -0.95 11.06
N GLN A 139 14.17 0.27 11.51
CA GLN A 139 15.36 1.05 11.15
C GLN A 139 15.49 1.23 9.63
N LEU A 140 14.36 1.53 8.99
CA LEU A 140 14.26 1.76 7.55
C LEU A 140 14.22 3.26 7.25
N PRO A 141 14.66 3.70 6.07
CA PRO A 141 14.48 5.06 5.63
C PRO A 141 13.01 5.46 5.62
N LYS A 142 12.72 6.71 5.98
CA LYS A 142 11.37 7.26 5.89
C LYS A 142 10.93 7.28 4.42
N PRO A 143 9.73 6.77 4.07
CA PRO A 143 9.18 6.96 2.73
C PRO A 143 9.01 8.44 2.39
N GLY A 144 9.32 8.81 1.16
CA GLY A 144 9.06 10.16 0.66
C GLY A 144 7.58 10.47 0.53
N ALA A 145 6.75 9.45 0.26
CA ALA A 145 5.29 9.54 0.33
C ALA A 145 4.64 8.18 0.59
N LEU A 146 3.45 8.21 1.19
CA LEU A 146 2.50 7.10 1.19
C LEU A 146 1.36 7.42 0.23
N VAL A 147 0.91 6.41 -0.52
CA VAL A 147 -0.25 6.53 -1.42
C VAL A 147 -1.26 5.45 -1.04
N LEU A 148 -2.44 5.89 -0.65
CA LEU A 148 -3.48 5.04 -0.07
C LEU A 148 -4.74 5.07 -0.93
N ALA A 149 -5.17 3.92 -1.41
CA ALA A 149 -6.39 3.77 -2.19
C ALA A 149 -7.47 3.05 -1.35
N TYR A 150 -8.59 3.71 -1.09
CA TYR A 150 -9.73 3.17 -0.30
C TYR A 150 -9.28 2.33 0.91
N PRO A 151 -8.36 2.87 1.76
CA PRO A 151 -7.68 2.05 2.76
C PRO A 151 -8.57 1.69 3.93
N VAL A 152 -8.35 0.50 4.51
CA VAL A 152 -8.64 0.29 5.92
C VAL A 152 -7.62 1.10 6.73
N ILE A 153 -8.03 1.75 7.79
CA ILE A 153 -7.18 2.60 8.66
C ILE A 153 -7.32 2.21 10.11
N THR A 154 -8.54 2.23 10.62
CA THR A 154 -8.82 1.82 12.00
C THR A 154 -8.97 0.32 12.13
N MET A 155 -8.56 -0.23 13.27
CA MET A 155 -8.87 -1.60 13.69
C MET A 155 -9.90 -1.64 14.82
N LEU A 156 -10.45 -0.48 15.21
CA LEU A 156 -11.57 -0.41 16.17
C LEU A 156 -12.84 -0.97 15.51
N ARG A 157 -13.51 -1.88 16.21
CA ARG A 157 -14.64 -2.68 15.68
C ARG A 157 -15.79 -1.87 15.10
N GLU A 158 -16.01 -0.69 15.64
CA GLU A 158 -17.14 0.16 15.26
C GLU A 158 -17.04 0.68 13.81
N LYS A 159 -15.83 0.80 13.27
CA LYS A 159 -15.59 1.41 11.96
C LYS A 159 -14.72 0.58 11.02
N THR A 160 -14.06 -0.47 11.54
CA THR A 160 -13.12 -1.28 10.74
C THR A 160 -13.82 -2.17 9.72
N HIS A 161 -13.09 -2.60 8.70
CA HIS A 161 -13.48 -3.76 7.91
C HIS A 161 -13.21 -5.04 8.72
N MET A 162 -14.26 -5.64 9.26
CA MET A 162 -14.18 -6.79 10.18
C MET A 162 -13.44 -8.00 9.60
N GLY A 163 -13.45 -8.18 8.28
CA GLY A 163 -12.67 -9.23 7.62
C GLY A 163 -11.16 -9.02 7.81
N SER A 164 -10.68 -7.79 7.59
CA SER A 164 -9.27 -7.41 7.81
C SER A 164 -8.89 -7.52 9.29
N HIS A 165 -9.73 -7.01 10.19
CA HIS A 165 -9.53 -7.10 11.63
C HIS A 165 -9.33 -8.56 12.07
N ASN A 166 -10.28 -9.43 11.74
CA ASN A 166 -10.24 -10.82 12.20
C ASN A 166 -9.07 -11.61 11.62
N ASN A 167 -8.64 -11.32 10.39
CA ASN A 167 -7.52 -11.99 9.78
C ASN A 167 -6.17 -11.51 10.35
N LEU A 168 -6.06 -10.22 10.70
CA LEU A 168 -4.81 -9.63 11.20
C LEU A 168 -4.66 -9.81 12.72
N LEU A 169 -5.73 -9.58 13.48
CA LEU A 169 -5.68 -9.50 14.94
C LEU A 169 -6.33 -10.71 15.63
N GLY A 170 -7.20 -11.44 14.92
CA GLY A 170 -8.03 -12.48 15.50
C GLY A 170 -9.39 -11.94 15.97
N LYS A 171 -10.37 -12.85 16.13
CA LYS A 171 -11.73 -12.48 16.54
C LYS A 171 -11.80 -11.94 17.96
N ASP A 172 -10.89 -12.40 18.82
CA ASP A 172 -10.84 -12.08 20.24
C ASP A 172 -9.71 -11.09 20.57
N ALA A 173 -9.33 -10.25 19.58
CA ALA A 173 -8.30 -9.23 19.77
C ALA A 173 -8.67 -8.30 20.95
N SER A 174 -7.66 -7.96 21.77
CA SER A 174 -7.85 -7.01 22.87
C SER A 174 -7.99 -5.58 22.33
N LYS A 175 -8.65 -4.71 23.11
CA LYS A 175 -8.80 -3.31 22.74
C LYS A 175 -7.47 -2.59 22.61
N GLU A 176 -6.47 -2.97 23.41
CA GLU A 176 -5.10 -2.45 23.35
C GLU A 176 -4.47 -2.78 22.00
N LEU A 177 -4.65 -4.00 21.47
CA LEU A 177 -4.13 -4.40 20.19
C LEU A 177 -4.87 -3.69 19.04
N GLU A 178 -6.19 -3.55 19.13
CA GLU A 178 -7.00 -2.77 18.20
C GLU A 178 -6.53 -1.31 18.16
N THR A 179 -6.33 -0.69 19.32
CA THR A 179 -5.81 0.68 19.43
C THR A 179 -4.39 0.80 18.86
N LEU A 180 -3.49 -0.14 19.23
CA LEU A 180 -2.10 -0.18 18.76
C LEU A 180 -2.01 -0.19 17.22
N THR A 181 -2.96 -0.83 16.56
CA THR A 181 -2.97 -1.01 15.11
C THR A 181 -3.91 -0.06 14.37
N SER A 182 -4.62 0.81 15.08
CA SER A 182 -5.47 1.87 14.50
C SER A 182 -4.63 3.09 14.17
N VAL A 183 -4.31 3.24 12.88
CA VAL A 183 -3.28 4.19 12.39
C VAL A 183 -3.60 5.64 12.72
N GLU A 184 -4.86 6.05 12.62
CA GLU A 184 -5.31 7.43 12.89
C GLU A 184 -4.99 7.91 14.31
N GLN A 185 -4.74 6.98 15.23
CA GLN A 185 -4.40 7.30 16.62
C GLN A 185 -2.89 7.52 16.85
N HIS A 186 -2.06 7.25 15.84
CA HIS A 186 -0.61 7.25 15.96
C HIS A 186 0.09 8.13 14.92
N ILE A 187 -0.63 9.09 14.36
CA ILE A 187 -0.07 10.07 13.43
C ILE A 187 0.68 11.13 14.23
N THR A 188 1.95 11.33 13.89
CA THR A 188 2.84 12.35 14.45
C THR A 188 3.35 13.27 13.33
N GLU A 189 3.99 14.37 13.66
CA GLU A 189 4.62 15.28 12.68
C GLU A 189 5.69 14.60 11.82
N SER A 190 6.26 13.48 12.29
CA SER A 190 7.24 12.69 11.54
C SER A 190 6.60 11.74 10.52
N TYR A 191 5.28 11.61 10.48
CA TYR A 191 4.60 10.73 9.54
C TYR A 191 4.87 11.15 8.09
N PRO A 192 5.02 10.21 7.13
CA PRO A 192 5.25 10.55 5.73
C PRO A 192 4.09 11.34 5.13
N ARG A 193 4.40 12.27 4.22
CA ARG A 193 3.35 12.93 3.42
C ARG A 193 2.49 11.89 2.72
N THR A 194 1.18 12.14 2.59
CA THR A 194 0.23 11.12 2.17
C THR A 194 -0.73 11.62 1.10
N PHE A 195 -0.82 10.87 -0.01
CA PHE A 195 -1.93 10.97 -0.95
C PHE A 195 -2.94 9.87 -0.64
N ILE A 196 -4.24 10.19 -0.58
CA ILE A 196 -5.27 9.23 -0.20
C ILE A 196 -6.56 9.47 -0.97
N TRP A 197 -7.24 8.38 -1.36
CA TRP A 197 -8.57 8.49 -1.91
C TRP A 197 -9.51 7.34 -1.50
N CYS A 198 -10.82 7.61 -1.54
CA CYS A 198 -11.87 6.60 -1.39
C CYS A 198 -13.10 7.00 -2.20
N SER A 199 -14.11 6.10 -2.30
CA SER A 199 -15.47 6.45 -2.69
C SER A 199 -16.31 6.73 -1.44
N ASP A 200 -17.21 7.71 -1.50
CA ASP A 200 -18.09 8.03 -0.37
C ASP A 200 -19.25 7.04 -0.20
N ASP A 201 -19.48 6.20 -1.21
CA ASP A 201 -20.45 5.10 -1.26
C ASP A 201 -19.76 3.72 -1.25
N ASP A 202 -18.51 3.62 -0.78
CA ASP A 202 -17.81 2.34 -0.60
C ASP A 202 -18.55 1.47 0.42
N ASP A 203 -19.04 0.31 -0.04
CA ASP A 203 -19.85 -0.64 0.73
C ASP A 203 -19.01 -1.73 1.43
N VAL A 204 -17.68 -1.73 1.23
CA VAL A 204 -16.74 -2.70 1.82
C VAL A 204 -15.94 -2.07 2.96
N VAL A 205 -15.36 -0.90 2.73
CA VAL A 205 -14.59 -0.15 3.73
C VAL A 205 -15.26 1.18 3.99
N ASN A 206 -15.73 1.40 5.22
CA ASN A 206 -16.38 2.65 5.59
C ASN A 206 -15.49 3.84 5.24
N PRO A 207 -15.97 4.83 4.42
CA PRO A 207 -15.21 6.01 4.01
C PRO A 207 -14.69 6.87 5.18
N ASP A 208 -15.25 6.72 6.37
CA ASP A 208 -14.74 7.36 7.57
C ASP A 208 -13.31 6.96 7.92
N ASN A 209 -12.84 5.78 7.49
CA ASN A 209 -11.43 5.42 7.58
C ASN A 209 -10.53 6.49 6.92
N THR A 210 -10.89 6.90 5.70
CA THR A 210 -10.17 7.97 4.98
C THR A 210 -10.35 9.32 5.67
N ARG A 211 -11.57 9.68 6.11
CA ARG A 211 -11.83 10.97 6.75
C ARG A 211 -11.07 11.12 8.07
N ASP A 212 -11.07 10.08 8.89
CA ASP A 212 -10.43 10.09 10.22
C ASP A 212 -8.90 10.24 10.08
N VAL A 213 -8.24 9.50 9.18
CA VAL A 213 -6.78 9.64 8.99
C VAL A 213 -6.40 10.97 8.35
N VAL A 214 -7.21 11.51 7.44
CA VAL A 214 -6.99 12.86 6.87
C VAL A 214 -7.09 13.93 7.96
N ALA A 215 -8.05 13.80 8.87
CA ALA A 215 -8.16 14.71 10.01
C ALA A 215 -6.94 14.63 10.93
N ALA A 216 -6.47 13.41 11.24
CA ALA A 216 -5.28 13.18 12.06
C ALA A 216 -3.99 13.75 11.39
N LEU A 217 -3.81 13.52 10.08
CA LEU A 217 -2.69 14.06 9.30
C LEU A 217 -2.67 15.59 9.33
N LYS A 218 -3.82 16.23 9.12
CA LYS A 218 -3.95 17.69 9.19
C LYS A 218 -3.66 18.22 10.59
N ALA A 219 -4.15 17.55 11.64
CA ALA A 219 -3.90 17.94 13.03
C ALA A 219 -2.41 17.85 13.39
N ALA A 220 -1.69 16.89 12.82
CA ALA A 220 -0.23 16.72 12.97
C ALA A 220 0.59 17.57 11.99
N CYS A 221 -0.04 18.46 11.21
CA CYS A 221 0.62 19.29 10.18
C CYS A 221 1.40 18.47 9.12
N VAL A 222 0.99 17.23 8.88
CA VAL A 222 1.57 16.38 7.82
C VAL A 222 0.94 16.74 6.48
N PRO A 223 1.72 16.99 5.42
CA PRO A 223 1.19 17.27 4.10
C PRO A 223 0.31 16.12 3.59
N VAL A 224 -0.94 16.42 3.24
CA VAL A 224 -1.91 15.45 2.75
C VAL A 224 -2.72 16.02 1.60
N GLU A 225 -2.85 15.23 0.52
CA GLU A 225 -3.87 15.41 -0.51
C GLU A 225 -4.87 14.28 -0.45
N SER A 226 -6.15 14.63 -0.47
CA SER A 226 -7.23 13.65 -0.42
C SER A 226 -8.24 13.86 -1.54
N ARG A 227 -8.77 12.75 -2.07
CA ARG A 227 -9.88 12.74 -3.03
C ARG A 227 -11.00 11.85 -2.49
N ILE A 228 -12.22 12.35 -2.61
CA ILE A 228 -13.41 11.55 -2.34
C ILE A 228 -14.22 11.53 -3.62
N TYR A 229 -14.37 10.34 -4.19
CA TYR A 229 -15.15 10.12 -5.38
C TYR A 229 -16.55 9.59 -5.02
N HIS A 230 -17.43 9.47 -6.00
CA HIS A 230 -18.73 8.82 -5.87
C HIS A 230 -18.92 7.83 -7.00
N GLY A 231 -19.51 6.67 -6.72
CA GLY A 231 -19.78 5.63 -7.72
C GLY A 231 -18.56 4.85 -8.17
N VAL A 232 -17.50 4.80 -7.36
CA VAL A 232 -16.30 3.99 -7.65
C VAL A 232 -16.28 2.78 -6.72
N ALA A 233 -16.43 1.59 -7.30
CA ALA A 233 -16.46 0.35 -6.54
C ALA A 233 -15.16 0.13 -5.76
N HIS A 234 -15.26 -0.48 -4.57
CA HIS A 234 -14.09 -0.92 -3.80
C HIS A 234 -13.22 -1.87 -4.62
N GLY A 235 -11.90 -1.79 -4.47
CA GLY A 235 -10.98 -2.68 -5.19
C GLY A 235 -10.76 -2.33 -6.66
N SER A 236 -11.07 -1.10 -7.10
CA SER A 236 -10.94 -0.66 -8.49
C SER A 236 -9.49 -0.54 -8.99
N GLY A 237 -8.47 -0.67 -8.14
CA GLY A 237 -7.07 -0.55 -8.53
C GLY A 237 -6.76 0.76 -9.28
N PRO A 238 -6.33 0.73 -10.55
CA PRO A 238 -6.10 1.95 -11.35
C PRO A 238 -7.36 2.77 -11.65
N ALA A 239 -8.54 2.29 -11.29
CA ALA A 239 -9.85 2.92 -11.50
C ALA A 239 -10.13 3.33 -12.96
N THR A 240 -9.58 2.61 -13.92
CA THR A 240 -9.75 2.91 -15.36
C THR A 240 -11.22 2.84 -15.77
N GLY A 241 -11.69 3.85 -16.53
CA GLY A 241 -13.08 3.97 -16.98
C GLY A 241 -14.05 4.46 -15.91
N THR A 242 -13.57 4.91 -14.75
CA THR A 242 -14.38 5.49 -13.68
C THR A 242 -14.09 6.99 -13.51
N VAL A 243 -14.87 7.67 -12.66
CA VAL A 243 -14.63 9.09 -12.31
C VAL A 243 -13.32 9.31 -11.55
N ALA A 244 -12.72 8.25 -10.99
CA ALA A 244 -11.42 8.29 -10.34
C ALA A 244 -10.25 8.01 -11.29
N GLU A 245 -10.52 7.80 -12.60
CA GLU A 245 -9.43 7.62 -13.56
C GLU A 245 -8.48 8.82 -13.54
N GLY A 246 -7.18 8.55 -13.50
CA GLY A 246 -6.16 9.60 -13.38
C GLY A 246 -5.63 9.83 -11.97
N TRP A 247 -6.26 9.27 -10.92
CA TRP A 247 -5.80 9.43 -9.55
C TRP A 247 -4.31 9.08 -9.35
N MET A 248 -3.81 8.10 -10.11
CA MET A 248 -2.40 7.71 -10.04
C MET A 248 -1.45 8.80 -10.54
N ASN A 249 -1.85 9.58 -11.55
CA ASN A 249 -1.05 10.70 -12.05
C ASN A 249 -0.96 11.81 -10.99
N GLU A 250 -2.07 12.10 -10.30
CA GLU A 250 -2.11 13.05 -9.20
C GLU A 250 -1.24 12.58 -8.03
N ALA A 251 -1.31 11.30 -7.66
CA ALA A 251 -0.48 10.70 -6.62
C ALA A 251 1.01 10.77 -6.95
N VAL A 252 1.40 10.50 -8.20
CA VAL A 252 2.80 10.63 -8.65
C VAL A 252 3.25 12.09 -8.64
N ALA A 253 2.41 13.03 -9.08
CA ALA A 253 2.70 14.46 -9.02
C ALA A 253 2.89 14.93 -7.58
N PHE A 254 2.01 14.52 -6.67
CA PHE A 254 2.12 14.80 -5.23
C PHE A 254 3.41 14.22 -4.65
N TRP A 255 3.73 12.97 -4.93
CA TRP A 255 4.94 12.32 -4.41
C TRP A 255 6.23 12.96 -4.92
N LEU A 256 6.32 13.23 -6.22
CA LEU A 256 7.52 13.75 -6.86
C LEU A 256 7.60 15.29 -6.86
N ASN A 257 6.65 15.99 -6.22
CA ASN A 257 6.55 17.46 -6.22
C ASN A 257 6.59 18.07 -7.64
N LYS A 258 5.81 17.51 -8.56
CA LYS A 258 5.70 17.95 -9.96
C LYS A 258 4.44 18.76 -10.19
#